data_d1050ba5ed13c05ef5610d7c3d60202c
#
_entry.id   d1050ba5ed13c05ef5610d7c3d60202c
#
_cell.length_a   1.000
_cell.length_b   1.000
_cell.length_c   1.000
_cell.angle_alpha   90.00
_cell.angle_beta   90.00
_cell.angle_gamma   90.00
#
_symmetry.space_group_name_H-M   'P 1'
#
loop_
_entity.id
_entity.type
_entity.pdbx_description
1 polymer ?
#
loop_
_entity_poly.entity_id
_entity_poly.type
_entity_poly.pdbx_seq_one_letter_code
_entity_poly.pdbx_strand_id
1 'polypeptide(L)'
;MNAYLCSDQIVLCVDLAGVEKDGLELKVEARRLVLRGRREAPEPRTDSPAVQILAMEIDYGPFEREIGFPSDVETGRVRAEQQNGLLWVYLPLRAHS
;
A
#
# COMPACT_ATOMS: atom_id res chain seq x y z
N MET A 1 0.61 6.37 2.09
CA MET A 1 1.81 5.51 2.00
C MET A 1 3.02 6.28 2.47
N ASN A 2 3.82 5.68 3.30
CA ASN A 2 5.11 6.24 3.74
C ASN A 2 6.25 5.42 3.15
N ALA A 3 7.33 6.09 2.77
CA ALA A 3 8.51 5.45 2.22
C ALA A 3 9.76 5.96 2.92
N TYR A 4 10.64 5.04 3.29
CA TYR A 4 11.87 5.36 4.04
C TYR A 4 13.08 4.72 3.36
N LEU A 5 14.13 5.50 3.16
CA LEU A 5 15.41 4.98 2.69
C LEU A 5 16.31 4.75 3.89
N CYS A 6 16.69 3.49 4.09
CA CYS A 6 17.65 3.09 5.12
C CYS A 6 19.01 2.79 4.47
N SER A 7 20.02 2.47 5.26
CA SER A 7 21.36 2.23 4.71
C SER A 7 21.44 1.02 3.78
N ASP A 8 20.63 -0.01 4.02
CA ASP A 8 20.68 -1.28 3.30
C ASP A 8 19.35 -1.71 2.68
N GLN A 9 18.29 -0.93 2.88
CA GLN A 9 16.97 -1.28 2.38
C GLN A 9 16.06 -0.05 2.27
N ILE A 10 15.01 -0.21 1.50
CA ILE A 10 13.87 0.72 1.47
C ILE A 10 12.72 0.06 2.23
N VAL A 11 12.03 0.81 3.06
CA VAL A 11 10.88 0.34 3.82
C VAL A 11 9.66 1.16 3.42
N LEU A 12 8.59 0.48 3.03
CA LEU A 12 7.31 1.10 2.73
C LEU A 12 6.28 0.70 3.76
N CYS A 13 5.41 1.64 4.10
CA CYS A 13 4.25 1.39 4.94
C CYS A 13 3.00 1.85 4.19
N VAL A 14 2.07 0.93 3.96
CA VAL A 14 0.83 1.19 3.23
C VAL A 14 -0.36 1.00 4.16
N ASP A 15 -1.22 2.02 4.23
CA ASP A 15 -2.48 1.93 4.98
C ASP A 15 -3.48 1.08 4.17
N LEU A 16 -3.92 -0.02 4.76
CA LEU A 16 -4.85 -0.98 4.14
C LEU A 16 -6.29 -0.85 4.63
N ALA A 17 -6.62 0.18 5.42
CA ALA A 17 -7.98 0.35 5.91
C ALA A 17 -8.98 0.41 4.74
N GLY A 18 -9.97 -0.47 4.76
CA GLY A 18 -10.98 -0.55 3.70
C GLY A 18 -10.51 -1.18 2.40
N VAL A 19 -9.30 -1.74 2.35
CA VAL A 19 -8.77 -2.42 1.16
C VAL A 19 -9.01 -3.92 1.31
N GLU A 20 -9.69 -4.53 0.33
CA GLU A 20 -9.85 -5.98 0.30
C GLU A 20 -8.53 -6.64 -0.08
N LYS A 21 -8.32 -7.85 0.46
CA LYS A 21 -7.07 -8.59 0.26
C LYS A 21 -6.77 -8.82 -1.23
N ASP A 22 -7.79 -9.12 -2.03
CA ASP A 22 -7.65 -9.37 -3.46
C ASP A 22 -7.66 -8.08 -4.29
N GLY A 23 -7.89 -6.93 -3.67
CA GLY A 23 -7.95 -5.64 -4.33
C GLY A 23 -6.63 -4.88 -4.37
N LEU A 24 -5.54 -5.48 -3.87
CA LEU A 24 -4.23 -4.83 -3.81
C LEU A 24 -3.25 -5.52 -4.76
N GLU A 25 -2.64 -4.73 -5.63
CA GLU A 25 -1.61 -5.19 -6.56
C GLU A 25 -0.32 -4.43 -6.28
N LEU A 26 0.76 -5.18 -6.12
CA LEU A 26 2.08 -4.64 -5.87
C LEU A 26 3.05 -5.18 -6.91
N LYS A 27 3.65 -4.27 -7.68
CA LYS A 27 4.64 -4.63 -8.69
C LYS A 27 5.97 -4.00 -8.33
N VAL A 28 6.99 -4.81 -8.14
CA VAL A 28 8.33 -4.36 -7.78
C VAL A 28 9.30 -4.60 -8.92
N GLU A 29 9.97 -3.55 -9.35
CA GLU A 29 11.08 -3.61 -10.30
C GLU A 29 12.34 -3.10 -9.60
N ALA A 30 13.51 -3.27 -10.23
CA ALA A 30 14.79 -2.91 -9.61
C ALA A 30 14.86 -1.41 -9.23
N ARG A 31 14.22 -0.54 -9.99
CA ARG A 31 14.31 0.91 -9.80
C ARG A 31 12.98 1.58 -9.50
N ARG A 32 11.89 0.83 -9.41
CA ARG A 32 10.59 1.40 -9.07
C ARG A 32 9.63 0.37 -8.48
N LEU A 33 8.63 0.88 -7.79
CA LEU A 33 7.50 0.10 -7.29
C LEU A 33 6.21 0.77 -7.72
N VAL A 34 5.24 -0.03 -8.16
CA VAL A 34 3.89 0.43 -8.45
C VAL A 34 2.92 -0.29 -7.52
N LEU A 35 2.12 0.48 -6.83
CA LEU A 35 1.08 -0.02 -5.94
C LEU A 35 -0.27 0.42 -6.48
N ARG A 36 -1.17 -0.54 -6.70
CA ARG A 36 -2.54 -0.30 -7.12
C ARG A 36 -3.50 -0.99 -6.19
N GLY A 37 -4.59 -0.34 -5.89
CA GLY A 37 -5.61 -0.94 -5.06
C GLY A 37 -6.90 -0.18 -5.12
N ARG A 38 -7.87 -0.68 -4.36
CA ARG A 38 -9.18 -0.06 -4.25
C ARG A 38 -9.66 -0.13 -2.82
N ARG A 39 -10.08 1.01 -2.28
CA ARG A 39 -10.74 1.09 -0.98
C ARG A 39 -12.24 1.03 -1.19
N GLU A 40 -12.90 0.13 -0.49
CA GLU A 40 -14.35 0.07 -0.48
C GLU A 40 -14.91 1.20 0.37
N ALA A 41 -15.99 1.82 -0.11
CA ALA A 41 -16.70 2.80 0.69
C ALA A 41 -17.34 2.12 1.89
N PRO A 42 -17.14 2.64 3.12
CA PRO A 42 -17.82 2.07 4.27
C PRO A 42 -19.33 2.32 4.17
N GLU A 43 -20.11 1.27 4.40
CA GLU A 43 -21.57 1.36 4.40
C GLU A 43 -22.11 1.20 5.82
N PRO A 44 -23.08 2.03 6.22
CA PRO A 44 -23.67 1.87 7.55
C PRO A 44 -24.44 0.55 7.65
N ARG A 45 -24.24 -0.13 8.77
CA ARG A 45 -24.95 -1.38 9.07
C ARG A 45 -26.29 -1.05 9.70
N THR A 46 -27.31 -0.84 8.88
CA THR A 46 -28.63 -0.47 9.35
C THR A 46 -29.70 -1.11 8.50
N ASP A 47 -30.87 -1.37 9.08
CA ASP A 47 -32.06 -1.87 8.39
C ASP A 47 -32.92 -0.73 7.79
N SER A 48 -32.48 0.51 7.97
CA SER A 48 -33.22 1.67 7.44
C SER A 48 -33.17 1.67 5.91
N PRO A 49 -34.31 1.84 5.23
CA PRO A 49 -34.36 1.87 3.75
C PRO A 49 -33.77 3.17 3.18
N ALA A 50 -33.59 4.20 3.99
CA ALA A 50 -33.04 5.48 3.56
C ALA A 50 -31.92 5.90 4.50
N VAL A 51 -30.79 6.31 3.93
CA VAL A 51 -29.65 6.80 4.68
C VAL A 51 -29.29 8.18 4.15
N GLN A 52 -29.23 9.16 5.05
CA GLN A 52 -28.75 10.50 4.72
C GLN A 52 -27.32 10.65 5.17
N ILE A 53 -26.43 11.07 4.27
CA ILE A 53 -25.03 11.29 4.58
C ILE A 53 -24.88 12.67 5.23
N LEU A 54 -24.36 12.70 6.46
CA LEU A 54 -24.08 13.94 7.17
C LEU A 54 -22.64 14.39 6.96
N ALA A 55 -21.71 13.43 6.84
CA ALA A 55 -20.31 13.68 6.51
C ALA A 55 -19.72 12.43 5.88
N MET A 56 -18.84 12.61 4.90
CA MET A 56 -18.11 11.51 4.27
C MET A 56 -16.68 11.99 4.03
N GLU A 57 -15.80 11.64 4.95
CA GLU A 57 -14.41 12.13 4.97
C GLU A 57 -13.37 11.01 4.81
N ILE A 58 -13.82 9.73 4.85
CA ILE A 58 -12.92 8.60 4.65
C ILE A 58 -12.75 8.39 3.15
N ASP A 59 -11.51 8.44 2.69
CA ASP A 59 -11.19 8.24 1.28
C ASP A 59 -11.54 6.82 0.82
N TYR A 60 -12.11 6.70 -0.36
CA TYR A 60 -12.45 5.42 -0.97
C TYR A 60 -12.24 5.49 -2.48
N GLY A 61 -12.35 4.33 -3.14
CA GLY A 61 -12.19 4.21 -4.57
C GLY A 61 -10.81 3.70 -4.97
N PRO A 62 -10.50 3.71 -6.27
CA PRO A 62 -9.21 3.24 -6.76
C PRO A 62 -8.09 4.19 -6.38
N PHE A 63 -6.91 3.61 -6.12
CA PHE A 63 -5.71 4.39 -5.87
C PHE A 63 -4.52 3.74 -6.56
N GLU A 64 -3.55 4.57 -6.94
CA GLU A 64 -2.30 4.13 -7.53
C GLU A 64 -1.17 5.01 -7.01
N ARG A 65 -0.06 4.37 -6.66
CA ARG A 65 1.17 5.06 -6.25
C ARG A 65 2.36 4.45 -6.96
N GLU A 66 3.26 5.31 -7.41
CA GLU A 66 4.51 4.87 -8.01
C GLU A 66 5.66 5.55 -7.27
N ILE A 67 6.67 4.77 -6.94
CA ILE A 67 7.88 5.27 -6.28
C ILE A 67 9.09 4.83 -7.08
N GLY A 68 9.94 5.80 -7.46
CA GLY A 68 11.25 5.53 -8.02
C GLY A 68 12.26 5.30 -6.90
N PHE A 69 13.16 4.34 -7.10
CA PHE A 69 14.20 4.03 -6.12
C PHE A 69 15.52 4.72 -6.51
N PRO A 70 16.26 5.28 -5.54
CA PRO A 70 17.55 5.92 -5.82
C PRO A 70 18.66 4.92 -6.12
N SER A 71 18.47 3.65 -5.76
CA SER A 71 19.42 2.56 -5.99
C SER A 71 18.66 1.31 -6.35
N ASP A 72 19.35 0.35 -6.94
CA ASP A 72 18.73 -0.91 -7.36
C ASP A 72 18.28 -1.74 -6.16
N VAL A 73 17.06 -2.24 -6.24
CA VAL A 73 16.49 -3.16 -5.26
C VAL A 73 16.73 -4.59 -5.71
N GLU A 74 17.07 -5.46 -4.75
CA GLU A 74 17.19 -6.90 -4.99
C GLU A 74 15.79 -7.52 -4.99
N THR A 75 15.18 -7.61 -6.18
CA THR A 75 13.77 -8.00 -6.31
C THR A 75 13.46 -9.41 -5.84
N GLY A 76 14.44 -10.30 -5.83
CA GLY A 76 14.25 -11.68 -5.34
C GLY A 76 14.23 -11.79 -3.81
N ARG A 77 14.50 -10.72 -3.09
CA ARG A 77 14.57 -10.72 -1.63
C ARG A 77 13.55 -9.79 -0.96
N VAL A 78 12.61 -9.28 -1.73
CA VAL A 78 11.53 -8.45 -1.21
C VAL A 78 10.61 -9.28 -0.32
N ARG A 79 10.22 -8.73 0.81
CA ARG A 79 9.25 -9.36 1.71
C ARG A 79 8.23 -8.34 2.17
N ALA A 80 7.07 -8.82 2.57
CA ALA A 80 5.97 -8.00 3.04
C ALA A 80 5.35 -8.63 4.29
N GLU A 81 4.94 -7.77 5.22
CA GLU A 81 4.26 -8.18 6.45
C GLU A 81 3.05 -7.30 6.65
N GLN A 82 1.94 -7.89 7.09
CA GLN A 82 0.72 -7.16 7.41
C GLN A 82 0.53 -7.16 8.92
N GLN A 83 0.37 -5.96 9.49
CA GLN A 83 0.19 -5.81 10.94
C GLN A 83 -0.64 -4.56 11.22
N ASN A 84 -1.66 -4.71 12.06
CA ASN A 84 -2.48 -3.58 12.53
C ASN A 84 -3.11 -2.75 11.40
N GLY A 85 -3.55 -3.40 10.31
CA GLY A 85 -4.14 -2.70 9.17
C GLY A 85 -3.12 -2.01 8.26
N LEU A 86 -1.84 -2.22 8.49
CA LEU A 86 -0.75 -1.67 7.70
C LEU A 86 -0.01 -2.78 6.98
N LEU A 87 0.40 -2.50 5.76
CA LEU A 87 1.29 -3.38 5.00
C LEU A 87 2.69 -2.79 5.04
N TRP A 88 3.65 -3.56 5.55
CA TRP A 88 5.05 -3.19 5.57
C TRP A 88 5.77 -3.96 4.47
N VAL A 89 6.45 -3.26 3.58
CA VAL A 89 7.20 -3.86 2.48
C VAL A 89 8.68 -3.53 2.69
N TYR A 90 9.51 -4.56 2.69
CA TYR A 90 10.96 -4.47 2.89
C TYR A 90 11.66 -4.78 1.58
N LEU A 91 12.41 -3.83 1.08
CA LEU A 91 13.06 -3.87 -0.23
C LEU A 91 14.56 -3.76 -0.05
N PRO A 92 15.27 -4.90 0.11
CA PRO A 92 16.72 -4.86 0.26
C PRO A 92 17.40 -4.25 -0.96
N LEU A 93 18.38 -3.40 -0.74
CA LEU A 93 19.16 -2.80 -1.81
C LEU A 93 20.17 -3.81 -2.33
N ARG A 94 20.40 -3.76 -3.64
CA ARG A 94 21.38 -4.63 -4.28
C ARG A 94 22.78 -4.26 -3.80
N ALA A 95 23.55 -5.27 -3.40
CA ALA A 95 24.92 -5.03 -3.00
C ALA A 95 25.76 -4.65 -4.22
N HIS A 96 26.54 -3.59 -4.08
CA HIS A 96 27.54 -3.23 -5.09
C HIS A 96 28.82 -3.98 -4.81
N SER A 97 29.26 -4.73 -5.78
CA SER A 97 30.56 -5.42 -5.71
C SER A 97 31.65 -4.56 -6.31
#